data_1f9523ecc79559c56f0a710e3cd7c521
#
_entry.id   1f9523ecc79559c56f0a710e3cd7c521
#
_cell.length_a   1.000
_cell.length_b   1.000
_cell.length_c   1.000
_cell.angle_alpha   90.00
_cell.angle_beta   90.00
_cell.angle_gamma   90.00
#
_symmetry.space_group_name_H-M   'P 1'
#
loop_
_entity.id
_entity.type
_entity.pdbx_description
1 polymer ?
#
loop_
_entity_poly.entity_id
_entity_poly.type
_entity_poly.pdbx_seq_one_letter_code
_entity_poly.pdbx_strand_id
1 'polypeptide(L)'
;MSELNKNNPGPDYAHLLAEVKERIRSAQYEALKAVNRELVGLYWDIGRMIVERQDVEGWGKAVVEQLAADLRTEFPGVGGFSASNLWRMKAFFEAYTGLEKLAPLVREIGWSHNLAILERCKDPLEREFYLRMTRKFGWSKNVLIHQIDNQSYEKSLLGQTNFDRALTPELRAQAKLAVKDEYTFDFLELGEEHSERELERALIARIEDFLRAMGGMFAFMGSQYRLEIDGEEFFIDLLLFHRRLRCMVAIELKIGKFRPEFVGKMQFYLTALDRQVRQEDENSSIGIILCKEKSRTIVEYALHDARKPIGVATYEITKTLPRELRGQLPQPEEIAALLEGIEE
;
A
#
# COMPACT_ATOMS: atom_id res chain seq x y z
N MET A 1 -26.45 53.19 16.33
CA MET A 1 -26.69 52.28 15.18
C MET A 1 -25.30 51.89 14.66
N SER A 2 -24.89 50.70 15.03
CA SER A 2 -23.55 50.19 14.71
C SER A 2 -23.60 49.59 13.30
N GLU A 3 -22.84 50.13 12.37
CA GLU A 3 -22.59 49.54 11.05
C GLU A 3 -21.85 48.24 11.24
N LEU A 4 -22.56 47.12 11.03
CA LEU A 4 -21.98 45.80 10.95
C LEU A 4 -21.00 45.75 9.78
N ASN A 5 -19.74 45.59 10.11
CA ASN A 5 -18.62 45.42 9.19
C ASN A 5 -18.86 44.17 8.30
N LYS A 6 -19.40 44.38 7.08
CA LYS A 6 -19.82 43.33 6.13
C LYS A 6 -18.67 42.59 5.44
N ASN A 7 -17.41 42.83 5.83
CA ASN A 7 -16.23 42.32 5.11
C ASN A 7 -15.36 41.35 5.89
N ASN A 8 -15.81 40.82 7.02
CA ASN A 8 -15.07 39.75 7.70
C ASN A 8 -15.98 38.52 7.79
N PRO A 9 -15.83 37.56 6.88
CA PRO A 9 -16.57 36.31 6.96
C PRO A 9 -16.15 35.59 8.24
N GLY A 10 -17.12 35.37 9.16
CA GLY A 10 -16.88 34.71 10.44
C GLY A 10 -16.38 33.27 10.29
N PRO A 11 -16.09 32.57 11.41
CA PRO A 11 -15.59 31.18 11.41
C PRO A 11 -16.48 30.22 10.62
N ASP A 12 -17.76 30.45 10.53
CA ASP A 12 -18.70 29.65 9.71
C ASP A 12 -18.39 29.73 8.20
N TYR A 13 -17.86 30.87 7.72
CA TYR A 13 -17.47 30.94 6.30
C TYR A 13 -16.22 30.13 6.00
N ALA A 14 -15.26 30.10 6.92
CA ALA A 14 -14.04 29.28 6.74
C ALA A 14 -14.38 27.80 6.69
N HIS A 15 -15.30 27.36 7.54
CA HIS A 15 -15.81 25.98 7.54
C HIS A 15 -16.55 25.64 6.24
N LEU A 16 -17.51 26.49 5.84
CA LEU A 16 -18.23 26.32 4.57
C LEU A 16 -17.27 26.30 3.37
N LEU A 17 -16.26 27.18 3.36
CA LEU A 17 -15.27 27.22 2.27
C LEU A 17 -14.44 25.92 2.21
N ALA A 18 -14.07 25.34 3.37
CA ALA A 18 -13.38 24.07 3.44
C ALA A 18 -14.26 22.93 2.89
N GLU A 19 -15.50 22.83 3.33
CA GLU A 19 -16.47 21.83 2.83
C GLU A 19 -16.70 21.95 1.31
N VAL A 20 -16.88 23.17 0.80
CA VAL A 20 -17.06 23.40 -0.65
C VAL A 20 -15.82 22.99 -1.44
N LYS A 21 -14.61 23.31 -0.96
CA LYS A 21 -13.36 22.90 -1.59
C LYS A 21 -13.24 21.37 -1.63
N GLU A 22 -13.54 20.73 -0.52
CA GLU A 22 -13.48 19.27 -0.43
C GLU A 22 -14.49 18.62 -1.39
N ARG A 23 -15.72 19.13 -1.41
CA ARG A 23 -16.75 18.64 -2.33
C ARG A 23 -16.36 18.81 -3.81
N ILE A 24 -15.69 19.93 -4.15
CA ILE A 24 -15.18 20.15 -5.51
C ILE A 24 -14.07 19.16 -5.85
N ARG A 25 -13.09 18.97 -4.96
CA ARG A 25 -11.99 18.01 -5.15
C ARG A 25 -12.50 16.58 -5.32
N SER A 26 -13.40 16.14 -4.45
CA SER A 26 -14.04 14.84 -4.53
C SER A 26 -14.77 14.66 -5.89
N ALA A 27 -15.54 15.65 -6.32
CA ALA A 27 -16.23 15.59 -7.62
C ALA A 27 -15.27 15.53 -8.82
N GLN A 28 -14.17 16.30 -8.77
CA GLN A 28 -13.12 16.26 -9.81
C GLN A 28 -12.42 14.89 -9.84
N TYR A 29 -12.10 14.34 -8.67
CA TYR A 29 -11.48 13.01 -8.56
C TYR A 29 -12.38 11.92 -9.14
N GLU A 30 -13.66 11.88 -8.75
CA GLU A 30 -14.61 10.89 -9.29
C GLU A 30 -14.82 11.04 -10.80
N ALA A 31 -14.84 12.26 -11.32
CA ALA A 31 -14.92 12.50 -12.76
C ALA A 31 -13.68 11.96 -13.50
N LEU A 32 -12.48 12.23 -12.99
CA LEU A 32 -11.23 11.71 -13.56
C LEU A 32 -11.16 10.18 -13.50
N LYS A 33 -11.62 9.57 -12.41
CA LYS A 33 -11.69 8.13 -12.24
C LYS A 33 -12.67 7.49 -13.24
N ALA A 34 -13.83 8.12 -13.45
CA ALA A 34 -14.81 7.67 -14.45
C ALA A 34 -14.23 7.73 -15.88
N VAL A 35 -13.61 8.85 -16.26
CA VAL A 35 -12.95 9.01 -17.57
C VAL A 35 -11.86 7.94 -17.75
N ASN A 36 -11.07 7.70 -16.74
CA ASN A 36 -9.99 6.71 -16.78
C ASN A 36 -10.53 5.28 -16.99
N ARG A 37 -11.62 4.94 -16.30
CA ARG A 37 -12.31 3.65 -16.42
C ARG A 37 -12.82 3.42 -17.84
N GLU A 38 -13.48 4.42 -18.43
CA GLU A 38 -13.98 4.36 -19.80
C GLU A 38 -12.83 4.24 -20.80
N LEU A 39 -11.75 5.00 -20.62
CA LEU A 39 -10.59 4.96 -21.51
C LEU A 39 -9.91 3.58 -21.48
N VAL A 40 -9.69 3.01 -20.31
CA VAL A 40 -9.08 1.67 -20.18
C VAL A 40 -10.03 0.60 -20.70
N GLY A 41 -11.34 0.77 -20.51
CA GLY A 41 -12.37 -0.08 -21.09
C GLY A 41 -12.35 -0.06 -22.62
N LEU A 42 -12.29 1.13 -23.22
CA LEU A 42 -12.14 1.30 -24.65
C LEU A 42 -10.88 0.60 -25.18
N TYR A 43 -9.74 0.77 -24.52
CA TYR A 43 -8.49 0.15 -24.94
C TYR A 43 -8.52 -1.37 -24.82
N TRP A 44 -9.22 -1.89 -23.82
CA TRP A 44 -9.51 -3.32 -23.71
C TRP A 44 -10.31 -3.85 -24.89
N ASP A 45 -11.40 -3.16 -25.25
CA ASP A 45 -12.28 -3.56 -26.36
C ASP A 45 -11.55 -3.49 -27.70
N ILE A 46 -10.75 -2.45 -27.95
CA ILE A 46 -9.92 -2.37 -29.16
C ILE A 46 -8.92 -3.53 -29.21
N GLY A 47 -8.26 -3.83 -28.09
CA GLY A 47 -7.33 -4.97 -28.00
C GLY A 47 -8.02 -6.28 -28.33
N ARG A 48 -9.22 -6.52 -27.79
CA ARG A 48 -10.06 -7.68 -28.08
C ARG A 48 -10.40 -7.78 -29.55
N MET A 49 -10.88 -6.70 -30.15
CA MET A 49 -11.24 -6.67 -31.58
C MET A 49 -10.05 -7.01 -32.48
N ILE A 50 -8.84 -6.53 -32.13
CA ILE A 50 -7.63 -6.84 -32.90
C ILE A 50 -7.31 -8.33 -32.79
N VAL A 51 -7.37 -8.94 -31.60
CA VAL A 51 -7.12 -10.37 -31.40
C VAL A 51 -8.11 -11.21 -32.19
N GLU A 52 -9.41 -10.95 -32.03
CA GLU A 52 -10.48 -11.69 -32.74
C GLU A 52 -10.32 -11.66 -34.26
N ARG A 53 -9.92 -10.51 -34.83
CA ARG A 53 -9.72 -10.35 -36.28
C ARG A 53 -8.42 -11.02 -36.74
N GLN A 54 -7.38 -11.02 -35.96
CA GLN A 54 -6.14 -11.73 -36.27
C GLN A 54 -6.35 -13.25 -36.34
N ASP A 55 -7.14 -13.79 -35.42
CA ASP A 55 -7.44 -15.22 -35.35
C ASP A 55 -8.33 -15.68 -36.51
N VAL A 56 -9.30 -14.86 -36.93
CA VAL A 56 -10.27 -15.23 -37.97
C VAL A 56 -9.78 -14.86 -39.38
N GLU A 57 -9.18 -13.69 -39.56
CA GLU A 57 -8.86 -13.11 -40.85
C GLU A 57 -7.35 -13.10 -41.15
N GLY A 58 -6.51 -13.56 -40.25
CA GLY A 58 -5.05 -13.59 -40.40
C GLY A 58 -4.39 -12.20 -40.50
N TRP A 59 -4.97 -11.18 -39.87
CA TRP A 59 -4.47 -9.82 -39.94
C TRP A 59 -3.03 -9.68 -39.47
N GLY A 60 -2.16 -9.22 -40.32
CA GLY A 60 -0.77 -8.95 -40.04
C GLY A 60 -0.50 -7.52 -39.52
N LYS A 61 0.77 -7.22 -39.36
CA LYS A 61 1.27 -5.92 -38.87
C LYS A 61 0.76 -4.75 -39.73
N ALA A 62 0.73 -4.89 -41.07
CA ALA A 62 0.32 -3.84 -41.99
C ALA A 62 -1.13 -3.38 -41.76
N VAL A 63 -2.04 -4.29 -41.38
CA VAL A 63 -3.45 -3.93 -41.13
C VAL A 63 -3.60 -3.10 -39.86
N VAL A 64 -2.83 -3.38 -38.82
CA VAL A 64 -2.83 -2.59 -37.56
C VAL A 64 -2.20 -1.20 -37.80
N GLU A 65 -1.20 -1.11 -38.67
CA GLU A 65 -0.61 0.18 -39.08
C GLU A 65 -1.61 1.02 -39.87
N GLN A 66 -2.35 0.39 -40.78
CA GLN A 66 -3.43 1.06 -41.56
C GLN A 66 -4.55 1.51 -40.62
N LEU A 67 -5.03 0.64 -39.73
CA LEU A 67 -6.04 0.99 -38.72
C LEU A 67 -5.62 2.20 -37.90
N ALA A 68 -4.35 2.27 -37.50
CA ALA A 68 -3.82 3.41 -36.76
C ALA A 68 -3.80 4.70 -37.54
N ALA A 69 -3.58 4.61 -38.88
CA ALA A 69 -3.62 5.77 -39.78
C ALA A 69 -5.06 6.27 -39.95
N ASP A 70 -6.00 5.36 -40.20
CA ASP A 70 -7.42 5.68 -40.43
C ASP A 70 -8.05 6.29 -39.16
N LEU A 71 -7.79 5.71 -37.98
CA LEU A 71 -8.28 6.25 -36.71
C LEU A 71 -7.77 7.68 -36.43
N ARG A 72 -6.50 7.97 -36.74
CA ARG A 72 -5.97 9.34 -36.59
C ARG A 72 -6.57 10.34 -37.57
N THR A 73 -6.96 9.88 -38.74
CA THR A 73 -7.62 10.70 -39.74
C THR A 73 -9.08 10.99 -39.35
N GLU A 74 -9.78 9.98 -38.86
CA GLU A 74 -11.18 10.08 -38.44
C GLU A 74 -11.36 10.89 -37.13
N PHE A 75 -10.41 10.74 -36.21
CA PHE A 75 -10.44 11.41 -34.89
C PHE A 75 -9.25 12.37 -34.70
N PRO A 76 -9.21 13.49 -35.47
CA PRO A 76 -8.11 14.43 -35.36
C PRO A 76 -8.09 15.09 -33.99
N GLY A 77 -6.90 15.09 -33.34
CA GLY A 77 -6.72 15.64 -32.01
C GLY A 77 -6.99 14.66 -30.86
N VAL A 78 -7.53 13.47 -31.11
CA VAL A 78 -7.66 12.41 -30.10
C VAL A 78 -6.35 11.60 -30.05
N GLY A 79 -5.67 11.64 -28.90
CA GLY A 79 -4.46 10.85 -28.67
C GLY A 79 -4.75 9.37 -28.42
N GLY A 80 -3.69 8.54 -28.48
CA GLY A 80 -3.79 7.14 -28.06
C GLY A 80 -3.93 6.11 -29.20
N PHE A 81 -4.12 6.51 -30.46
CA PHE A 81 -4.32 5.60 -31.59
C PHE A 81 -3.07 5.44 -32.49
N SER A 82 -1.87 5.49 -31.91
CA SER A 82 -0.66 5.09 -32.63
C SER A 82 -0.60 3.57 -32.81
N ALA A 83 0.03 3.09 -33.87
CA ALA A 83 0.22 1.65 -34.09
C ALA A 83 0.86 0.95 -32.88
N SER A 84 1.88 1.58 -32.28
CA SER A 84 2.51 1.07 -31.05
C SER A 84 1.52 0.93 -29.89
N ASN A 85 0.60 1.88 -29.72
CA ASN A 85 -0.39 1.80 -28.65
C ASN A 85 -1.50 0.78 -28.96
N LEU A 86 -1.89 0.60 -30.21
CA LEU A 86 -2.80 -0.48 -30.62
C LEU A 86 -2.22 -1.87 -30.32
N TRP A 87 -0.92 -2.07 -30.54
CA TRP A 87 -0.22 -3.30 -30.14
C TRP A 87 -0.18 -3.48 -28.62
N ARG A 88 -0.02 -2.40 -27.85
CA ARG A 88 -0.10 -2.44 -26.40
C ARG A 88 -1.50 -2.77 -25.90
N MET A 89 -2.55 -2.27 -26.56
CA MET A 89 -3.94 -2.62 -26.26
C MET A 89 -4.19 -4.12 -26.48
N LYS A 90 -3.67 -4.66 -27.61
CA LYS A 90 -3.71 -6.10 -27.88
C LYS A 90 -3.02 -6.90 -26.77
N ALA A 91 -1.77 -6.57 -26.48
CA ALA A 91 -1.00 -7.25 -25.44
C ALA A 91 -1.64 -7.15 -24.06
N PHE A 92 -2.29 -6.03 -23.75
CA PHE A 92 -3.06 -5.82 -22.54
C PHE A 92 -4.27 -6.75 -22.44
N PHE A 93 -5.04 -6.88 -23.51
CA PHE A 93 -6.15 -7.82 -23.56
C PHE A 93 -5.67 -9.26 -23.40
N GLU A 94 -4.65 -9.69 -24.16
CA GLU A 94 -4.08 -11.04 -24.10
C GLU A 94 -3.53 -11.39 -22.71
N ALA A 95 -2.93 -10.41 -22.01
CA ALA A 95 -2.33 -10.61 -20.69
C ALA A 95 -3.35 -10.81 -19.55
N TYR A 96 -4.55 -10.27 -19.69
CA TYR A 96 -5.57 -10.28 -18.64
C TYR A 96 -6.86 -11.01 -19.02
N THR A 97 -6.99 -11.46 -20.29
CA THR A 97 -8.11 -12.31 -20.70
C THR A 97 -8.11 -13.61 -19.91
N GLY A 98 -9.27 -14.06 -19.45
CA GLY A 98 -9.39 -15.22 -18.56
C GLY A 98 -9.04 -14.97 -17.08
N LEU A 99 -8.59 -13.77 -16.71
CA LEU A 99 -8.33 -13.39 -15.33
C LEU A 99 -9.45 -12.49 -14.79
N GLU A 100 -10.66 -13.03 -14.65
CA GLU A 100 -11.87 -12.29 -14.25
C GLU A 100 -11.69 -11.44 -12.99
N LYS A 101 -10.88 -11.89 -12.04
CA LYS A 101 -10.58 -11.17 -10.79
C LYS A 101 -9.79 -9.86 -11.01
N LEU A 102 -9.05 -9.75 -12.11
CA LEU A 102 -8.20 -8.59 -12.40
C LEU A 102 -8.90 -7.56 -13.26
N ALA A 103 -9.93 -7.94 -14.02
CA ALA A 103 -10.66 -7.06 -14.93
C ALA A 103 -11.20 -5.77 -14.25
N PRO A 104 -11.74 -5.79 -13.03
CA PRO A 104 -12.11 -4.56 -12.32
C PRO A 104 -10.89 -3.72 -11.94
N LEU A 105 -9.80 -4.34 -11.47
CA LEU A 105 -8.61 -3.66 -10.96
C LEU A 105 -7.88 -2.88 -12.05
N VAL A 106 -7.73 -3.45 -13.24
CA VAL A 106 -7.06 -2.79 -14.37
C VAL A 106 -7.79 -1.52 -14.82
N ARG A 107 -9.11 -1.43 -14.61
CA ARG A 107 -9.94 -0.26 -14.95
C ARG A 107 -9.89 0.83 -13.89
N GLU A 108 -9.39 0.54 -12.70
CA GLU A 108 -9.34 1.50 -11.59
C GLU A 108 -8.03 2.29 -11.55
N ILE A 109 -7.03 1.89 -12.33
CA ILE A 109 -5.75 2.60 -12.46
C ILE A 109 -5.55 3.11 -13.89
N GLY A 110 -4.72 4.14 -14.06
CA GLY A 110 -4.49 4.78 -15.36
C GLY A 110 -3.81 3.86 -16.38
N TRP A 111 -4.03 4.16 -17.66
CA TRP A 111 -3.41 3.42 -18.77
C TRP A 111 -1.88 3.31 -18.65
N SER A 112 -1.22 4.40 -18.28
CA SER A 112 0.24 4.42 -18.12
C SER A 112 0.75 3.53 -16.98
N HIS A 113 -0.06 3.31 -15.93
CA HIS A 113 0.24 2.37 -14.86
C HIS A 113 0.09 0.92 -15.33
N ASN A 114 -1.02 0.63 -16.04
CA ASN A 114 -1.25 -0.68 -16.64
C ASN A 114 -0.10 -1.08 -17.57
N LEU A 115 0.37 -0.16 -18.41
CA LEU A 115 1.52 -0.40 -19.28
C LEU A 115 2.81 -0.66 -18.50
N ALA A 116 3.07 0.11 -17.45
CA ALA A 116 4.27 -0.09 -16.63
C ALA A 116 4.28 -1.48 -15.98
N ILE A 117 3.13 -1.95 -15.47
CA ILE A 117 2.99 -3.29 -14.91
C ILE A 117 3.15 -4.35 -16.00
N LEU A 118 2.48 -4.20 -17.14
CA LEU A 118 2.50 -5.16 -18.22
C LEU A 118 3.92 -5.36 -18.81
N GLU A 119 4.67 -4.27 -18.97
CA GLU A 119 6.01 -4.29 -19.54
C GLU A 119 7.07 -4.87 -18.59
N ARG A 120 6.90 -4.69 -17.27
CA ARG A 120 7.91 -5.05 -16.26
C ARG A 120 7.61 -6.34 -15.51
N CYS A 121 6.35 -6.63 -15.26
CA CYS A 121 5.92 -7.78 -14.48
C CYS A 121 5.43 -8.88 -15.44
N LYS A 122 5.98 -10.09 -15.31
CA LYS A 122 5.59 -11.24 -16.16
C LYS A 122 4.66 -12.20 -15.43
N ASP A 123 4.85 -12.35 -14.14
CA ASP A 123 4.04 -13.22 -13.30
C ASP A 123 2.65 -12.60 -13.04
N PRO A 124 1.54 -13.36 -13.21
CA PRO A 124 0.19 -12.85 -12.96
C PRO A 124 -0.05 -12.41 -11.51
N LEU A 125 0.55 -13.07 -10.52
CA LEU A 125 0.40 -12.70 -9.11
C LEU A 125 1.18 -11.42 -8.79
N GLU A 126 2.35 -11.25 -9.39
CA GLU A 126 3.12 -10.01 -9.32
C GLU A 126 2.30 -8.85 -9.91
N ARG A 127 1.68 -9.03 -11.08
CA ARG A 127 0.79 -8.04 -11.69
C ARG A 127 -0.37 -7.70 -10.77
N GLU A 128 -1.05 -8.72 -10.21
CA GLU A 128 -2.14 -8.52 -9.26
C GLU A 128 -1.69 -7.70 -8.05
N PHE A 129 -0.53 -8.00 -7.49
CA PHE A 129 0.03 -7.25 -6.37
C PHE A 129 0.19 -5.76 -6.70
N TYR A 130 0.87 -5.43 -7.80
CA TYR A 130 1.09 -4.03 -8.17
C TYR A 130 -0.19 -3.30 -8.59
N LEU A 131 -1.16 -3.97 -9.21
CA LEU A 131 -2.49 -3.41 -9.47
C LEU A 131 -3.19 -3.02 -8.16
N ARG A 132 -3.23 -3.93 -7.18
CA ARG A 132 -3.85 -3.69 -5.88
C ARG A 132 -3.14 -2.61 -5.08
N MET A 133 -1.80 -2.61 -5.10
CA MET A 133 -0.99 -1.61 -4.38
C MET A 133 -1.14 -0.22 -5.00
N THR A 134 -1.08 -0.12 -6.33
CA THR A 134 -1.28 1.14 -7.05
C THR A 134 -2.65 1.74 -6.75
N ARG A 135 -3.71 0.91 -6.78
CA ARG A 135 -5.06 1.34 -6.42
C ARG A 135 -5.14 1.78 -4.96
N LYS A 136 -4.58 0.98 -4.04
CA LYS A 136 -4.68 1.21 -2.59
C LYS A 136 -3.94 2.48 -2.15
N PHE A 137 -2.76 2.71 -2.70
CA PHE A 137 -1.86 3.78 -2.27
C PHE A 137 -1.84 4.98 -3.23
N GLY A 138 -2.61 4.93 -4.34
CA GLY A 138 -2.63 6.00 -5.33
C GLY A 138 -1.25 6.28 -5.94
N TRP A 139 -0.40 5.26 -6.09
CA TRP A 139 0.95 5.46 -6.63
C TRP A 139 0.93 6.16 -7.97
N SER A 140 1.74 7.20 -8.12
CA SER A 140 2.04 7.73 -9.44
C SER A 140 2.79 6.69 -10.29
N LYS A 141 2.80 6.86 -11.62
CA LYS A 141 3.54 5.96 -12.52
C LYS A 141 5.01 5.78 -12.09
N ASN A 142 5.67 6.86 -11.68
CA ASN A 142 7.09 6.82 -11.28
C ASN A 142 7.28 6.07 -9.96
N VAL A 143 6.41 6.28 -8.98
CA VAL A 143 6.41 5.53 -7.72
C VAL A 143 6.18 4.05 -7.99
N LEU A 144 5.20 3.70 -8.83
CA LEU A 144 4.94 2.31 -9.21
C LEU A 144 6.18 1.65 -9.85
N ILE A 145 6.80 2.32 -10.81
CA ILE A 145 8.04 1.82 -11.46
C ILE A 145 9.14 1.59 -10.42
N HIS A 146 9.33 2.55 -9.53
CA HIS A 146 10.29 2.41 -8.45
C HIS A 146 9.99 1.22 -7.52
N GLN A 147 8.72 1.01 -7.16
CA GLN A 147 8.31 -0.14 -6.34
C GLN A 147 8.55 -1.48 -7.06
N ILE A 148 8.36 -1.53 -8.38
CA ILE A 148 8.68 -2.71 -9.19
C ILE A 148 10.20 -2.94 -9.22
N ASP A 149 10.98 -1.91 -9.52
CA ASP A 149 12.44 -1.99 -9.60
C ASP A 149 13.08 -2.37 -8.24
N ASN A 150 12.43 -1.97 -7.13
CA ASN A 150 12.81 -2.36 -5.76
C ASN A 150 12.29 -3.74 -5.34
N GLN A 151 11.68 -4.50 -6.22
CA GLN A 151 11.17 -5.85 -5.94
C GLN A 151 10.22 -5.88 -4.72
N SER A 152 9.32 -4.89 -4.63
CA SER A 152 8.39 -4.79 -3.48
C SER A 152 7.43 -5.99 -3.39
N TYR A 153 7.13 -6.66 -4.51
CA TYR A 153 6.36 -7.90 -4.52
C TYR A 153 7.12 -9.02 -3.82
N GLU A 154 8.37 -9.27 -4.21
CA GLU A 154 9.22 -10.29 -3.63
C GLU A 154 9.48 -10.02 -2.15
N LYS A 155 9.79 -8.78 -1.80
CA LYS A 155 9.96 -8.35 -0.39
C LYS A 155 8.68 -8.57 0.43
N SER A 156 7.50 -8.37 -0.16
CA SER A 156 6.24 -8.62 0.53
C SER A 156 5.92 -10.10 0.72
N LEU A 157 6.36 -10.96 -0.21
CA LEU A 157 6.21 -12.42 -0.12
C LEU A 157 7.24 -13.04 0.82
N LEU A 158 8.44 -12.44 0.88
CA LEU A 158 9.53 -12.89 1.75
C LEU A 158 9.31 -12.45 3.20
N GLY A 159 8.25 -11.69 3.47
CA GLY A 159 7.86 -11.30 4.82
C GLY A 159 7.88 -12.51 5.75
N GLN A 160 8.82 -12.52 6.68
CA GLN A 160 9.05 -13.66 7.57
C GLN A 160 7.96 -13.70 8.64
N THR A 161 6.91 -14.44 8.33
CA THR A 161 5.74 -14.63 9.20
C THR A 161 5.36 -16.10 9.28
N ASN A 162 4.67 -16.48 10.34
CA ASN A 162 4.02 -17.79 10.44
C ASN A 162 2.52 -17.74 10.11
N PHE A 163 2.05 -16.69 9.43
CA PHE A 163 0.63 -16.42 9.16
C PHE A 163 -0.07 -17.54 8.40
N ASP A 164 0.66 -18.27 7.55
CA ASP A 164 0.09 -19.42 6.82
C ASP A 164 -0.42 -20.52 7.73
N ARG A 165 0.15 -20.63 8.93
CA ARG A 165 -0.22 -21.67 9.92
C ARG A 165 -1.05 -21.13 11.06
N ALA A 166 -0.83 -19.87 11.43
CA ALA A 166 -1.43 -19.27 12.62
C ALA A 166 -2.74 -18.50 12.36
N LEU A 167 -3.08 -18.25 11.09
CA LEU A 167 -4.29 -17.51 10.70
C LEU A 167 -5.20 -18.34 9.79
N THR A 168 -6.51 -18.03 9.82
CA THR A 168 -7.47 -18.60 8.89
C THR A 168 -7.19 -18.15 7.45
N PRO A 169 -7.58 -18.92 6.42
CA PRO A 169 -7.31 -18.59 5.01
C PRO A 169 -7.77 -17.17 4.63
N GLU A 170 -8.89 -16.72 5.15
CA GLU A 170 -9.50 -15.43 4.86
C GLU A 170 -8.64 -14.27 5.37
N LEU A 171 -7.99 -14.45 6.53
CA LEU A 171 -7.17 -13.42 7.16
C LEU A 171 -5.71 -13.43 6.65
N ARG A 172 -5.20 -14.56 6.18
CA ARG A 172 -3.78 -14.72 5.75
C ARG A 172 -3.35 -13.68 4.73
N ALA A 173 -4.10 -13.57 3.63
CA ALA A 173 -3.73 -12.66 2.55
C ALA A 173 -3.72 -11.20 3.01
N GLN A 174 -4.69 -10.82 3.83
CA GLN A 174 -4.76 -9.46 4.39
C GLN A 174 -3.65 -9.20 5.42
N ALA A 175 -3.35 -10.16 6.27
CA ALA A 175 -2.29 -10.04 7.27
C ALA A 175 -0.90 -9.96 6.62
N LYS A 176 -0.62 -10.77 5.60
CA LYS A 176 0.62 -10.68 4.82
C LYS A 176 0.80 -9.32 4.15
N LEU A 177 -0.27 -8.72 3.66
CA LEU A 177 -0.23 -7.37 3.07
C LEU A 177 -0.10 -6.25 4.12
N ALA A 178 -0.49 -6.53 5.36
CA ALA A 178 -0.42 -5.55 6.47
C ALA A 178 0.98 -5.47 7.09
N VAL A 179 1.77 -6.56 7.03
CA VAL A 179 3.12 -6.63 7.61
C VAL A 179 4.15 -6.61 6.49
N LYS A 180 4.96 -5.57 6.45
CA LYS A 180 6.08 -5.46 5.50
C LYS A 180 7.28 -6.26 6.01
N ASP A 181 8.16 -6.69 5.12
CA ASP A 181 9.44 -7.29 5.48
C ASP A 181 10.43 -6.25 6.00
N GLU A 182 10.34 -5.04 5.49
CA GLU A 182 11.20 -3.91 5.83
C GLU A 182 10.41 -2.61 5.89
N TYR A 183 10.69 -1.79 6.87
CA TYR A 183 10.12 -0.45 7.07
C TYR A 183 11.22 0.61 6.94
N THR A 184 10.93 1.70 6.26
CA THR A 184 11.79 2.88 6.21
C THR A 184 11.18 3.98 7.06
N PHE A 185 11.91 4.45 8.05
CA PHE A 185 11.51 5.53 8.95
C PHE A 185 12.37 6.78 8.69
N ASP A 186 12.28 7.32 7.47
CA ASP A 186 13.02 8.48 6.99
C ASP A 186 12.67 9.78 7.70
N PHE A 187 11.52 9.82 8.35
CA PHE A 187 11.04 10.93 9.16
C PHE A 187 11.68 11.01 10.56
N LEU A 188 12.46 9.99 10.97
CA LEU A 188 13.11 9.99 12.28
C LEU A 188 14.48 10.67 12.23
N GLU A 189 14.69 11.64 13.12
CA GLU A 189 15.96 12.32 13.32
C GLU A 189 16.79 11.63 14.40
N LEU A 190 17.09 10.34 14.23
CA LEU A 190 17.90 9.57 15.17
C LEU A 190 19.30 9.31 14.62
N GLY A 191 20.29 9.31 15.51
CA GLY A 191 21.65 8.87 15.19
C GLY A 191 21.72 7.37 14.90
N GLU A 192 22.84 6.88 14.35
CA GLU A 192 23.07 5.45 14.14
C GLU A 192 23.08 4.67 15.46
N GLU A 193 23.61 5.28 16.51
CA GLU A 193 23.59 4.77 17.88
C GLU A 193 22.41 5.40 18.63
N HIS A 194 21.40 4.60 18.94
CA HIS A 194 20.23 4.98 19.73
C HIS A 194 19.73 3.77 20.53
N SER A 195 19.08 4.03 21.64
CA SER A 195 18.41 3.00 22.45
C SER A 195 17.01 2.65 21.94
N GLU A 196 16.45 1.50 22.35
CA GLU A 196 15.06 1.13 22.06
C GLU A 196 14.08 2.20 22.55
N ARG A 197 14.37 2.82 23.70
CA ARG A 197 13.54 3.87 24.29
C ARG A 197 13.58 5.19 23.51
N GLU A 198 14.72 5.53 22.91
CA GLU A 198 14.84 6.70 22.04
C GLU A 198 14.10 6.47 20.69
N LEU A 199 14.23 5.27 20.12
CA LEU A 199 13.47 4.89 18.94
C LEU A 199 11.95 4.96 19.20
N GLU A 200 11.48 4.37 20.29
CA GLU A 200 10.08 4.40 20.67
C GLU A 200 9.56 5.83 20.81
N ARG A 201 10.27 6.67 21.57
CA ARG A 201 9.89 8.09 21.76
C ARG A 201 9.84 8.85 20.45
N ALA A 202 10.79 8.62 19.56
CA ALA A 202 10.83 9.28 18.25
C ALA A 202 9.65 8.83 17.37
N LEU A 203 9.29 7.54 17.37
CA LEU A 203 8.11 7.03 16.67
C LEU A 203 6.81 7.63 17.23
N ILE A 204 6.69 7.75 18.55
CA ILE A 204 5.51 8.35 19.19
C ILE A 204 5.42 9.84 18.88
N ALA A 205 6.54 10.56 18.92
CA ALA A 205 6.58 11.98 18.57
C ALA A 205 6.15 12.26 17.12
N ARG A 206 6.30 11.28 16.23
CA ARG A 206 5.92 11.33 14.81
C ARG A 206 4.91 10.21 14.49
N ILE A 207 3.91 10.06 15.36
CA ILE A 207 2.96 8.93 15.30
C ILE A 207 2.20 8.88 13.96
N GLU A 208 1.86 10.02 13.39
CA GLU A 208 1.17 10.06 12.09
C GLU A 208 2.05 9.49 10.97
N ASP A 209 3.31 9.91 10.91
CA ASP A 209 4.27 9.43 9.91
C ASP A 209 4.55 7.93 10.11
N PHE A 210 4.64 7.50 11.37
CA PHE A 210 4.77 6.08 11.70
C PHE A 210 3.56 5.26 11.22
N LEU A 211 2.35 5.71 11.49
CA LEU A 211 1.13 5.01 11.03
C LEU A 211 1.02 4.99 9.51
N ARG A 212 1.45 6.05 8.81
CA ARG A 212 1.57 6.05 7.34
C ARG A 212 2.59 5.04 6.85
N ALA A 213 3.78 4.98 7.45
CA ALA A 213 4.80 3.99 7.13
C ALA A 213 4.31 2.55 7.33
N MET A 214 3.49 2.32 8.38
CA MET A 214 2.82 1.04 8.63
C MET A 214 1.77 0.70 7.56
N GLY A 215 1.24 1.65 6.80
CA GLY A 215 0.32 1.42 5.68
C GLY A 215 -1.10 1.96 5.85
N GLY A 216 -1.34 2.91 6.75
CA GLY A 216 -2.57 3.71 6.84
C GLY A 216 -3.84 2.99 7.34
N MET A 217 -3.76 1.68 7.64
CA MET A 217 -4.90 0.91 8.17
C MET A 217 -4.85 0.69 9.68
N PHE A 218 -3.91 1.35 10.35
CA PHE A 218 -3.67 1.20 11.77
C PHE A 218 -4.20 2.38 12.55
N ALA A 219 -4.77 2.11 13.71
CA ALA A 219 -5.07 3.10 14.74
C ALA A 219 -4.12 2.88 15.93
N PHE A 220 -3.62 3.96 16.51
CA PHE A 220 -2.75 3.89 17.70
C PHE A 220 -3.60 3.66 18.95
N MET A 221 -3.25 2.62 19.71
CA MET A 221 -3.92 2.25 20.96
C MET A 221 -3.10 2.69 22.19
N GLY A 222 -1.78 2.74 22.08
CA GLY A 222 -0.90 3.17 23.17
C GLY A 222 0.54 2.73 22.98
N SER A 223 1.41 3.36 23.77
CA SER A 223 2.81 2.97 23.94
C SER A 223 3.03 2.48 25.36
N GLN A 224 4.02 1.61 25.58
CA GLN A 224 4.27 0.96 26.86
C GLN A 224 2.94 0.44 27.45
N TYR A 225 2.19 -0.26 26.58
CA TYR A 225 0.85 -0.72 26.96
C TYR A 225 0.94 -1.76 28.07
N ARG A 226 0.43 -1.40 29.26
CA ARG A 226 0.53 -2.21 30.47
C ARG A 226 -0.46 -3.38 30.43
N LEU A 227 0.08 -4.56 30.67
CA LEU A 227 -0.67 -5.78 30.97
C LEU A 227 -0.33 -6.22 32.40
N GLU A 228 -1.33 -6.61 33.18
CA GLU A 228 -1.13 -7.14 34.53
C GLU A 228 -1.57 -8.60 34.56
N ILE A 229 -0.65 -9.48 34.95
CA ILE A 229 -0.87 -10.92 34.99
C ILE A 229 -0.31 -11.45 36.26
N ASP A 230 -1.17 -12.00 37.12
CA ASP A 230 -0.81 -12.55 38.42
C ASP A 230 -0.02 -11.57 39.34
N GLY A 231 -0.38 -10.27 39.25
CA GLY A 231 0.26 -9.20 40.04
C GLY A 231 1.59 -8.70 39.46
N GLU A 232 2.07 -9.25 38.33
CA GLU A 232 3.24 -8.78 37.62
C GLU A 232 2.84 -7.88 36.42
N GLU A 233 3.63 -6.86 36.17
CA GLU A 233 3.42 -5.89 35.11
C GLU A 233 4.29 -6.20 33.89
N PHE A 234 3.68 -6.19 32.73
CA PHE A 234 4.33 -6.39 31.44
C PHE A 234 3.98 -5.22 30.52
N PHE A 235 4.91 -4.83 29.68
CA PHE A 235 4.74 -3.67 28.80
C PHE A 235 5.01 -4.03 27.34
N ILE A 236 4.05 -3.71 26.47
CA ILE A 236 4.18 -3.80 25.01
C ILE A 236 4.67 -2.44 24.52
N ASP A 237 5.75 -2.39 23.74
CA ASP A 237 6.33 -1.12 23.27
C ASP A 237 5.31 -0.26 22.55
N LEU A 238 4.63 -0.80 21.53
CA LEU A 238 3.54 -0.12 20.84
C LEU A 238 2.37 -1.08 20.62
N LEU A 239 1.16 -0.62 20.91
CA LEU A 239 -0.08 -1.34 20.60
C LEU A 239 -0.87 -0.55 19.57
N LEU A 240 -1.19 -1.22 18.45
CA LEU A 240 -2.01 -0.68 17.38
C LEU A 240 -3.26 -1.54 17.20
N PHE A 241 -4.27 -0.99 16.52
CA PHE A 241 -5.43 -1.74 16.04
C PHE A 241 -5.47 -1.69 14.52
N HIS A 242 -5.53 -2.84 13.87
CA HIS A 242 -5.65 -2.91 12.41
C HIS A 242 -7.11 -2.95 11.99
N ARG A 243 -7.63 -1.85 11.47
CA ARG A 243 -9.05 -1.63 11.16
C ARG A 243 -9.66 -2.70 10.25
N ARG A 244 -8.95 -3.10 9.19
CA ARG A 244 -9.46 -4.08 8.22
C ARG A 244 -9.42 -5.51 8.74
N LEU A 245 -8.37 -5.87 9.47
CA LEU A 245 -8.23 -7.18 10.10
C LEU A 245 -9.05 -7.28 11.39
N ARG A 246 -9.54 -6.16 11.92
CA ARG A 246 -10.26 -6.08 13.19
C ARG A 246 -9.52 -6.83 14.30
N CYS A 247 -8.26 -6.52 14.48
CA CYS A 247 -7.40 -7.15 15.49
C CYS A 247 -6.40 -6.17 16.07
N MET A 248 -5.97 -6.45 17.29
CA MET A 248 -4.84 -5.75 17.89
C MET A 248 -3.53 -6.20 17.26
N VAL A 249 -2.58 -5.29 17.16
CA VAL A 249 -1.24 -5.53 16.64
C VAL A 249 -0.22 -5.04 17.66
N ALA A 250 0.44 -5.98 18.33
CA ALA A 250 1.52 -5.70 19.25
C ALA A 250 2.83 -5.54 18.48
N ILE A 251 3.56 -4.45 18.73
CA ILE A 251 4.87 -4.19 18.13
C ILE A 251 5.91 -4.21 19.26
N GLU A 252 6.95 -4.98 19.05
CA GLU A 252 8.15 -5.01 19.88
C GLU A 252 9.32 -4.44 19.08
N LEU A 253 10.01 -3.46 19.64
CA LEU A 253 11.14 -2.76 19.03
C LEU A 253 12.46 -3.34 19.52
N LYS A 254 13.40 -3.60 18.58
CA LYS A 254 14.74 -4.09 18.90
C LYS A 254 15.79 -3.33 18.08
N ILE A 255 16.77 -2.76 18.72
CA ILE A 255 17.86 -2.00 18.09
C ILE A 255 18.97 -2.88 17.50
N GLY A 256 18.94 -4.18 17.71
CA GLY A 256 19.94 -5.14 17.25
C GLY A 256 19.40 -6.18 16.30
N LYS A 257 20.14 -7.28 16.22
CA LYS A 257 19.74 -8.47 15.45
C LYS A 257 18.57 -9.19 16.11
N PHE A 258 17.72 -9.77 15.29
CA PHE A 258 16.66 -10.68 15.74
C PHE A 258 17.25 -11.84 16.56
N ARG A 259 16.56 -12.17 17.64
CA ARG A 259 16.87 -13.34 18.50
C ARG A 259 15.62 -14.18 18.72
N PRO A 260 15.76 -15.54 18.77
CA PRO A 260 14.63 -16.46 18.92
C PRO A 260 13.79 -16.22 20.19
N GLU A 261 14.40 -15.77 21.29
CA GLU A 261 13.71 -15.49 22.56
C GLU A 261 12.64 -14.38 22.43
N PHE A 262 12.73 -13.49 21.44
CA PHE A 262 11.73 -12.45 21.20
C PHE A 262 10.38 -13.03 20.80
N VAL A 263 10.38 -14.19 20.14
CA VAL A 263 9.15 -14.90 19.75
C VAL A 263 8.39 -15.39 20.99
N GLY A 264 9.09 -15.90 21.99
CA GLY A 264 8.49 -16.34 23.25
C GLY A 264 7.79 -15.20 23.98
N LYS A 265 8.47 -14.04 24.10
CA LYS A 265 7.92 -12.82 24.70
C LYS A 265 6.69 -12.35 23.93
N MET A 266 6.77 -12.31 22.60
CA MET A 266 5.64 -11.90 21.75
C MET A 266 4.45 -12.85 21.87
N GLN A 267 4.65 -14.17 21.88
CA GLN A 267 3.56 -15.14 22.08
C GLN A 267 2.83 -14.94 23.40
N PHE A 268 3.57 -14.63 24.46
CA PHE A 268 3.01 -14.32 25.76
C PHE A 268 2.12 -13.06 25.68
N TYR A 269 2.59 -11.98 25.09
CA TYR A 269 1.83 -10.75 24.91
C TYR A 269 0.55 -10.95 24.11
N LEU A 270 0.62 -11.66 22.98
CA LEU A 270 -0.55 -11.94 22.16
C LEU A 270 -1.57 -12.81 22.91
N THR A 271 -1.10 -13.73 23.75
CA THR A 271 -1.99 -14.54 24.57
C THR A 271 -2.69 -13.70 25.64
N ALA A 272 -1.99 -12.78 26.27
CA ALA A 272 -2.54 -11.86 27.25
C ALA A 272 -3.55 -10.89 26.62
N LEU A 273 -3.21 -10.30 25.49
CA LEU A 273 -4.12 -9.42 24.72
C LEU A 273 -5.41 -10.16 24.35
N ASP A 274 -5.30 -11.37 23.80
CA ASP A 274 -6.47 -12.16 23.38
C ASP A 274 -7.37 -12.56 24.57
N ARG A 275 -6.82 -12.66 25.76
CA ARG A 275 -7.60 -13.06 26.96
C ARG A 275 -8.17 -11.89 27.75
N GLN A 276 -7.47 -10.75 27.79
CA GLN A 276 -7.80 -9.65 28.69
C GLN A 276 -8.36 -8.42 27.98
N VAL A 277 -7.99 -8.19 26.72
CA VAL A 277 -8.25 -6.92 26.03
C VAL A 277 -9.15 -7.10 24.80
N ARG A 278 -8.97 -8.19 24.07
CA ARG A 278 -9.71 -8.49 22.84
C ARG A 278 -11.23 -8.55 23.08
N GLN A 279 -12.00 -7.86 22.24
CA GLN A 279 -13.45 -7.94 22.21
C GLN A 279 -13.94 -9.21 21.48
N GLU A 280 -15.18 -9.62 21.72
CA GLU A 280 -15.75 -10.85 21.15
C GLU A 280 -15.82 -10.82 19.60
N ASP A 281 -16.00 -9.64 19.02
CA ASP A 281 -16.14 -9.42 17.58
C ASP A 281 -14.80 -9.13 16.88
N GLU A 282 -13.68 -9.19 17.62
CA GLU A 282 -12.34 -8.99 17.10
C GLU A 282 -11.64 -10.32 16.80
N ASN A 283 -10.76 -10.30 15.80
CA ASN A 283 -9.88 -11.43 15.49
C ASN A 283 -8.70 -11.50 16.45
N SER A 284 -8.03 -12.64 16.47
CA SER A 284 -6.84 -12.86 17.30
C SER A 284 -5.75 -11.82 17.00
N SER A 285 -5.10 -11.35 18.03
CA SER A 285 -4.03 -10.36 17.96
C SER A 285 -2.83 -10.86 17.15
N ILE A 286 -2.15 -9.94 16.47
CA ILE A 286 -0.95 -10.20 15.64
C ILE A 286 0.24 -9.52 16.28
N GLY A 287 1.42 -10.18 16.25
CA GLY A 287 2.69 -9.62 16.70
C GLY A 287 3.59 -9.20 15.56
N ILE A 288 4.29 -8.09 15.71
CA ILE A 288 5.35 -7.64 14.82
C ILE A 288 6.60 -7.37 15.65
N ILE A 289 7.69 -8.06 15.33
CA ILE A 289 9.02 -7.79 15.92
C ILE A 289 9.79 -6.96 14.90
N LEU A 290 10.09 -5.70 15.24
CA LEU A 290 10.89 -4.80 14.43
C LEU A 290 12.33 -4.80 14.94
N CYS A 291 13.29 -5.16 14.10
CA CYS A 291 14.71 -5.22 14.43
C CYS A 291 15.58 -4.57 13.34
N LYS A 292 16.82 -4.20 13.65
CA LYS A 292 17.75 -3.66 12.64
C LYS A 292 18.22 -4.71 11.63
N GLU A 293 18.45 -5.93 12.11
CA GLU A 293 18.96 -7.02 11.29
C GLU A 293 18.26 -8.33 11.61
N LYS A 294 18.08 -9.18 10.61
CA LYS A 294 17.56 -10.54 10.81
C LYS A 294 18.25 -11.54 9.88
N SER A 295 18.40 -12.76 10.34
CA SER A 295 18.76 -13.91 9.51
C SER A 295 17.48 -14.65 9.15
N ARG A 296 17.24 -14.85 7.85
CA ARG A 296 16.05 -15.57 7.37
C ARG A 296 15.92 -16.93 8.01
N THR A 297 17.00 -17.71 8.02
CA THR A 297 17.01 -19.06 8.59
C THR A 297 16.68 -19.04 10.08
N ILE A 298 17.28 -18.13 10.85
CA ILE A 298 17.03 -18.04 12.30
C ILE A 298 15.56 -17.68 12.57
N VAL A 299 14.99 -16.75 11.81
CA VAL A 299 13.58 -16.36 11.94
C VAL A 299 12.65 -17.53 11.57
N GLU A 300 12.93 -18.23 10.48
CA GLU A 300 12.15 -19.41 10.06
C GLU A 300 12.15 -20.49 11.15
N TYR A 301 13.30 -20.80 11.72
CA TYR A 301 13.38 -21.76 12.85
C TYR A 301 12.64 -21.28 14.09
N ALA A 302 12.82 -20.01 14.46
CA ALA A 302 12.16 -19.43 15.64
C ALA A 302 10.63 -19.37 15.50
N LEU A 303 10.13 -19.12 14.31
CA LEU A 303 8.69 -19.07 14.02
C LEU A 303 8.08 -20.47 13.75
N HIS A 304 8.89 -21.50 13.57
CA HIS A 304 8.42 -22.84 13.16
C HIS A 304 7.36 -23.39 14.12
N ASP A 305 7.57 -23.29 15.41
CA ASP A 305 6.66 -23.83 16.44
C ASP A 305 5.80 -22.75 17.12
N ALA A 306 5.90 -21.50 16.64
CA ALA A 306 5.09 -20.41 17.18
C ALA A 306 3.62 -20.59 16.82
N ARG A 307 2.75 -20.63 17.83
CA ARG A 307 1.30 -20.83 17.69
C ARG A 307 0.52 -19.54 17.41
N LYS A 308 1.04 -18.42 17.86
CA LYS A 308 0.44 -17.09 17.65
C LYS A 308 0.95 -16.47 16.34
N PRO A 309 0.13 -15.65 15.65
CA PRO A 309 0.55 -15.03 14.39
C PRO A 309 1.60 -13.94 14.65
N ILE A 310 2.82 -14.17 14.22
CA ILE A 310 3.97 -13.29 14.42
C ILE A 310 4.68 -13.06 13.08
N GLY A 311 4.99 -11.79 12.81
CA GLY A 311 5.89 -11.37 11.75
C GLY A 311 7.17 -10.75 12.30
N VAL A 312 8.28 -10.95 11.60
CA VAL A 312 9.56 -10.32 11.90
C VAL A 312 9.97 -9.45 10.72
N ALA A 313 10.14 -8.16 10.98
CA ALA A 313 10.51 -7.16 9.99
C ALA A 313 11.80 -6.44 10.40
N THR A 314 12.51 -5.92 9.41
CA THR A 314 13.59 -4.98 9.64
C THR A 314 13.12 -3.53 9.51
N TYR A 315 13.87 -2.60 10.07
CA TYR A 315 13.68 -1.18 9.84
C TYR A 315 15.00 -0.49 9.54
N GLU A 316 14.93 0.54 8.71
CA GLU A 316 16.04 1.46 8.42
C GLU A 316 15.65 2.89 8.79
N ILE A 317 16.60 3.63 9.35
CA ILE A 317 16.48 5.06 9.62
C ILE A 317 17.40 5.76 8.64
N THR A 318 16.83 6.35 7.60
CA THR A 318 17.60 7.08 6.60
C THR A 318 17.56 8.57 6.90
N LYS A 319 18.73 9.20 7.02
CA LYS A 319 18.84 10.65 7.19
C LYS A 319 18.55 11.46 5.92
N THR A 320 18.55 10.80 4.75
CA THR A 320 18.34 11.47 3.46
C THR A 320 17.84 10.46 2.43
N LEU A 321 16.80 10.83 1.70
CA LEU A 321 16.41 10.13 0.47
C LEU A 321 17.65 9.89 -0.41
N PRO A 322 17.84 8.67 -0.98
CA PRO A 322 18.89 8.43 -1.98
C PRO A 322 18.88 9.53 -3.03
N ARG A 323 20.05 9.98 -3.46
CA ARG A 323 20.19 11.08 -4.44
C ARG A 323 19.34 10.87 -5.70
N GLU A 324 19.14 9.63 -6.08
CA GLU A 324 18.33 9.17 -7.22
C GLU A 324 16.84 9.42 -7.04
N LEU A 325 16.35 9.56 -5.81
CA LEU A 325 14.94 9.77 -5.47
C LEU A 325 14.61 11.23 -5.17
N ARG A 326 15.59 12.09 -4.95
CA ARG A 326 15.40 13.51 -4.55
C ARG A 326 14.73 14.42 -5.59
N GLY A 327 14.34 13.94 -6.73
CA GLY A 327 13.61 14.72 -7.74
C GLY A 327 12.46 13.94 -8.38
N GLN A 328 12.21 12.71 -7.92
CA GLN A 328 11.24 11.81 -8.52
C GLN A 328 10.05 11.47 -7.61
N LEU A 329 10.21 11.64 -6.30
CA LEU A 329 9.09 11.54 -5.38
C LEU A 329 8.39 12.90 -5.29
N PRO A 330 7.05 12.94 -5.32
CA PRO A 330 6.31 14.13 -4.93
C PRO A 330 6.80 14.60 -3.56
N GLN A 331 6.84 15.92 -3.35
CA GLN A 331 7.20 16.44 -2.05
C GLN A 331 6.23 15.91 -0.98
N PRO A 332 6.65 15.75 0.28
CA PRO A 332 5.79 15.24 1.35
C PRO A 332 4.42 15.93 1.42
N GLU A 333 4.39 17.22 1.10
CA GLU A 333 3.17 18.03 1.03
C GLU A 333 2.26 17.63 -0.14
N GLU A 334 2.83 17.28 -1.29
CA GLU A 334 2.09 16.78 -2.46
C GLU A 334 1.56 15.37 -2.23
N ILE A 335 2.33 14.53 -1.53
CA ILE A 335 1.88 13.18 -1.13
C ILE A 335 0.77 13.31 -0.08
N ALA A 336 0.89 14.21 0.88
CA ALA A 336 -0.15 14.48 1.86
C ALA A 336 -1.43 14.98 1.19
N ALA A 337 -1.33 15.89 0.23
CA ALA A 337 -2.47 16.40 -0.53
C ALA A 337 -3.14 15.34 -1.41
N LEU A 338 -2.36 14.38 -1.95
CA LEU A 338 -2.90 13.24 -2.72
C LEU A 338 -3.54 12.19 -1.82
N LEU A 339 -3.02 11.99 -0.61
CA LEU A 339 -3.55 11.03 0.36
C LEU A 339 -4.77 11.56 1.11
N GLU A 340 -4.89 12.87 1.32
CA GLU A 340 -6.09 13.52 1.84
C GLU A 340 -7.31 13.35 0.93
N GLY A 341 -7.12 13.02 -0.36
CA GLY A 341 -8.18 12.70 -1.32
C GLY A 341 -8.56 11.22 -1.45
N ILE A 342 -7.92 10.32 -0.67
CA ILE A 342 -8.12 8.86 -0.77
C ILE A 342 -8.86 8.28 0.46
N GLU A 343 -9.20 9.11 1.45
CA GLU A 343 -9.96 8.69 2.64
C GLU A 343 -11.48 8.70 2.40
N GLU A 344 -11.96 7.96 1.38
CA GLU A 344 -13.34 7.47 1.34
C GLU A 344 -13.41 6.06 0.75
#